data_017b519f29b72c2e7c668397bad3733e
#
_entry.id   017b519f29b72c2e7c668397bad3733e
#
_cell.length_a   1.000
_cell.length_b   1.000
_cell.length_c   1.000
_cell.angle_alpha   90.00
_cell.angle_beta   90.00
_cell.angle_gamma   90.00
#
_symmetry.space_group_name_H-M   'P 1'
#
loop_
_entity.id
_entity.type
_entity.pdbx_description
1 polymer ?
#
loop_
_entity_poly.entity_id
_entity_poly.type
_entity_poly.pdbx_seq_one_letter_code
_entity_poly.pdbx_strand_id
1 'polypeptide(L)'
;MFGWEFPPKIYGGLAVASYGITKGLSQQGDVETTFCMPKPTGEEEKFLNIIGMNQVPIVWRDVDYDYLKSRLSTMSPEQYYALRDHIYSDFSYMHVNDIGCMDFAGGYPGNLHEEINNFSIIAGVVARQQEFDIIHAHDWLTYPAGVHAKMVSGKPLCIHVHATDFDRSRGKVNPTVYSMEKNGMDYADCIMCVSELTRRTVINEYHQDPRKVFAMHNAVYPLSQEYQDIPRPEHSKEKVVTFLGRITMQKGPEYFVEAAALVLQRTRNIRFVMAGSGDMLNAMINMAAERGIADRFHFPGFMKGKQVYEVYKNSDVFVMPSVSEPFGIAPLEAMQCGTPSIISKQSGCGEILDKVIKTDYWDIHAMADAIYSICMNPSLFHYLQEEGKKEVDGITWEKVGLRIRALYEDVLRNYGK
;
A
#
# COMPACT_ATOMS: atom_id res chain seq x y z
N MET A 1 1.39 6.36 -15.79
CA MET A 1 1.54 6.05 -14.34
C MET A 1 2.72 5.13 -14.12
N PHE A 2 3.48 5.30 -13.04
CA PHE A 2 4.57 4.42 -12.64
C PHE A 2 4.17 3.69 -11.36
N GLY A 3 4.17 2.36 -11.38
CA GLY A 3 3.89 1.52 -10.23
C GLY A 3 4.81 0.32 -10.16
N TRP A 4 5.04 -0.21 -8.94
CA TRP A 4 5.94 -1.34 -8.73
C TRP A 4 5.21 -2.68 -8.75
N GLU A 5 3.96 -2.67 -8.32
CA GLU A 5 3.09 -3.83 -8.21
C GLU A 5 1.75 -3.59 -8.91
N PHE A 6 1.24 -4.63 -9.55
CA PHE A 6 -0.10 -4.66 -10.13
C PHE A 6 -0.64 -6.10 -10.17
N PRO A 7 -1.94 -6.34 -9.94
CA PRO A 7 -2.51 -7.69 -10.05
C PRO A 7 -2.31 -8.30 -11.45
N PRO A 8 -2.08 -9.64 -11.53
CA PRO A 8 -2.28 -10.65 -10.48
C PRO A 8 -1.12 -10.77 -9.49
N LYS A 9 -0.03 -10.02 -9.67
CA LYS A 9 1.15 -10.06 -8.81
C LYS A 9 0.98 -9.09 -7.65
N ILE A 10 0.63 -9.63 -6.48
CA ILE A 10 0.30 -8.87 -5.27
C ILE A 10 1.25 -9.26 -4.15
N TYR A 11 1.99 -8.28 -3.62
CA TYR A 11 2.83 -8.44 -2.42
C TYR A 11 2.25 -7.70 -1.21
N GLY A 12 1.34 -6.73 -1.45
CA GLY A 12 0.73 -5.95 -0.39
C GLY A 12 -0.39 -5.04 -0.87
N GLY A 13 -0.80 -4.11 0.00
CA GLY A 13 -1.88 -3.15 -0.29
C GLY A 13 -1.58 -2.20 -1.46
N LEU A 14 -0.30 -2.02 -1.84
CA LEU A 14 0.08 -1.16 -2.95
C LEU A 14 -0.50 -1.64 -4.28
N ALA A 15 -0.42 -2.95 -4.57
CA ALA A 15 -0.99 -3.52 -5.79
C ALA A 15 -2.51 -3.32 -5.86
N VAL A 16 -3.21 -3.54 -4.72
CA VAL A 16 -4.67 -3.36 -4.62
C VAL A 16 -5.04 -1.88 -4.85
N ALA A 17 -4.29 -0.96 -4.25
CA ALA A 17 -4.53 0.47 -4.42
C ALA A 17 -4.23 0.94 -5.86
N SER A 18 -3.11 0.52 -6.46
CA SER A 18 -2.76 0.86 -7.86
C SER A 18 -3.84 0.38 -8.83
N TYR A 19 -4.30 -0.86 -8.66
CA TYR A 19 -5.40 -1.40 -9.45
C TYR A 19 -6.70 -0.62 -9.20
N GLY A 20 -7.03 -0.31 -7.94
CA GLY A 20 -8.21 0.45 -7.57
C GLY A 20 -8.27 1.83 -8.19
N ILE A 21 -7.17 2.55 -8.10
CA ILE A 21 -7.04 3.90 -8.67
C ILE A 21 -7.17 3.86 -10.20
N THR A 22 -6.45 2.96 -10.86
CA THR A 22 -6.50 2.86 -12.33
C THR A 22 -7.88 2.44 -12.83
N LYS A 23 -8.54 1.51 -12.13
CA LYS A 23 -9.92 1.09 -12.45
C LYS A 23 -10.91 2.23 -12.24
N GLY A 24 -10.81 2.96 -11.11
CA GLY A 24 -11.65 4.11 -10.83
C GLY A 24 -11.49 5.24 -11.87
N LEU A 25 -10.25 5.48 -12.33
CA LEU A 25 -9.99 6.44 -13.41
C LEU A 25 -10.54 5.98 -14.75
N SER A 26 -10.40 4.71 -15.11
CA SER A 26 -10.93 4.18 -16.38
C SER A 26 -12.46 4.32 -16.49
N GLN A 27 -13.16 4.40 -15.37
CA GLN A 27 -14.61 4.59 -15.32
C GLN A 27 -15.03 6.04 -15.60
N GLN A 28 -14.09 7.01 -15.60
CA GLN A 28 -14.40 8.41 -15.88
C GLN A 28 -14.59 8.71 -17.37
N GLY A 29 -14.13 7.80 -18.26
CA GLY A 29 -14.39 7.85 -19.71
C GLY A 29 -13.52 8.83 -20.51
N ASP A 30 -12.86 9.78 -19.86
CA ASP A 30 -11.98 10.80 -20.45
C ASP A 30 -10.54 10.76 -19.91
N VAL A 31 -10.22 9.75 -19.10
CA VAL A 31 -8.86 9.50 -18.59
C VAL A 31 -8.34 8.20 -19.16
N GLU A 32 -7.40 8.31 -20.08
CA GLU A 32 -6.63 7.16 -20.56
C GLU A 32 -5.39 6.96 -19.70
N THR A 33 -5.19 5.73 -19.21
CA THR A 33 -4.07 5.41 -18.33
C THR A 33 -3.13 4.41 -18.99
N THR A 34 -1.85 4.80 -19.12
CA THR A 34 -0.75 3.87 -19.39
C THR A 34 -0.02 3.59 -18.06
N PHE A 35 0.05 2.32 -17.66
CA PHE A 35 0.69 1.89 -16.43
C PHE A 35 2.02 1.20 -16.71
N CYS A 36 3.10 1.80 -16.24
CA CYS A 36 4.45 1.29 -16.39
C CYS A 36 4.86 0.55 -15.13
N MET A 37 5.29 -0.71 -15.28
CA MET A 37 5.74 -1.55 -14.17
C MET A 37 7.01 -2.32 -14.54
N PRO A 38 7.83 -2.78 -13.55
CA PRO A 38 9.10 -3.45 -13.84
C PRO A 38 8.96 -4.65 -14.78
N LYS A 39 8.09 -5.60 -14.43
CA LYS A 39 7.91 -6.85 -15.20
C LYS A 39 6.47 -7.35 -15.06
N PRO A 40 5.63 -7.15 -16.09
CA PRO A 40 4.27 -7.70 -16.12
C PRO A 40 4.29 -9.22 -16.26
N THR A 41 3.18 -9.85 -15.87
CA THR A 41 2.96 -11.30 -16.01
C THR A 41 2.38 -11.66 -17.38
N GLY A 42 1.71 -10.71 -18.03
CA GLY A 42 0.91 -10.91 -19.26
C GLY A 42 -0.54 -11.35 -18.97
N GLU A 43 -0.91 -11.48 -17.71
CA GLU A 43 -2.26 -11.86 -17.26
C GLU A 43 -3.04 -10.68 -16.64
N GLU A 44 -2.50 -9.46 -16.75
CA GLU A 44 -3.13 -8.25 -16.25
C GLU A 44 -4.42 -7.94 -17.02
N GLU A 45 -5.41 -7.34 -16.34
CA GLU A 45 -6.68 -6.95 -16.98
C GLU A 45 -6.47 -5.91 -18.09
N LYS A 46 -7.23 -6.05 -19.20
CA LYS A 46 -7.09 -5.25 -20.42
C LYS A 46 -7.85 -3.92 -20.43
N PHE A 47 -8.18 -3.36 -19.27
CA PHE A 47 -8.89 -2.07 -19.22
C PHE A 47 -7.94 -0.85 -19.29
N LEU A 48 -6.66 -1.07 -19.23
CA LEU A 48 -5.61 -0.06 -19.36
C LEU A 48 -4.45 -0.58 -20.19
N ASN A 49 -3.63 0.34 -20.70
CA ASN A 49 -2.39 -0.01 -21.39
C ASN A 49 -1.29 -0.27 -20.35
N ILE A 50 -0.60 -1.43 -20.45
CA ILE A 50 0.52 -1.78 -19.55
C ILE A 50 1.82 -1.81 -20.35
N ILE A 51 2.82 -1.12 -19.85
CA ILE A 51 4.19 -1.16 -20.35
C ILE A 51 5.06 -1.89 -19.35
N GLY A 52 5.59 -3.05 -19.76
CA GLY A 52 6.66 -3.74 -19.05
C GLY A 52 7.99 -3.06 -19.31
N MET A 53 8.59 -2.47 -18.27
CA MET A 53 9.87 -1.75 -18.43
C MET A 53 10.99 -2.70 -18.87
N ASN A 54 10.89 -3.98 -18.51
CA ASN A 54 11.80 -5.03 -19.01
C ASN A 54 11.69 -5.32 -20.52
N GLN A 55 10.70 -4.74 -21.21
CA GLN A 55 10.46 -4.93 -22.63
C GLN A 55 10.77 -3.67 -23.45
N VAL A 56 11.09 -2.56 -22.78
CA VAL A 56 11.42 -1.28 -23.45
C VAL A 56 12.86 -1.33 -23.98
N PRO A 57 13.05 -1.24 -25.30
CA PRO A 57 14.40 -1.21 -25.86
C PRO A 57 15.07 0.12 -25.55
N ILE A 58 16.30 0.04 -25.03
CA ILE A 58 17.14 1.21 -24.77
C ILE A 58 18.15 1.36 -25.90
N VAL A 59 18.14 2.53 -26.49
CA VAL A 59 19.24 2.99 -27.34
C VAL A 59 20.06 3.97 -26.51
N TRP A 60 21.34 3.71 -26.32
CA TRP A 60 22.18 4.47 -25.36
C TRP A 60 22.23 5.98 -25.60
N ARG A 61 22.04 6.44 -26.86
CA ARG A 61 21.91 7.87 -27.19
C ARG A 61 20.66 8.53 -26.57
N ASP A 62 19.68 7.73 -26.13
CA ASP A 62 18.41 8.20 -25.55
C ASP A 62 18.47 8.29 -24.02
N VAL A 63 19.60 7.87 -23.42
CA VAL A 63 19.84 8.05 -21.99
C VAL A 63 20.25 9.48 -21.72
N ASP A 64 19.53 10.16 -20.82
CA ASP A 64 19.86 11.54 -20.46
C ASP A 64 21.09 11.59 -19.55
N TYR A 65 22.23 11.94 -20.14
CA TYR A 65 23.52 12.04 -19.44
C TYR A 65 23.50 13.09 -18.32
N ASP A 66 22.80 14.20 -18.52
CA ASP A 66 22.72 15.26 -17.52
C ASP A 66 21.90 14.86 -16.31
N TYR A 67 20.83 14.06 -16.51
CA TYR A 67 20.08 13.46 -15.41
C TYR A 67 20.92 12.48 -14.59
N LEU A 68 21.66 11.59 -15.24
CA LEU A 68 22.59 10.68 -14.57
C LEU A 68 23.65 11.46 -13.79
N LYS A 69 24.22 12.49 -14.39
CA LYS A 69 25.21 13.35 -13.77
C LYS A 69 24.67 14.12 -12.56
N SER A 70 23.44 14.62 -12.62
CA SER A 70 22.80 15.30 -11.48
C SER A 70 22.58 14.36 -10.31
N ARG A 71 22.21 13.11 -10.56
CA ARG A 71 22.06 12.09 -9.52
C ARG A 71 23.39 11.65 -8.91
N LEU A 72 24.40 11.52 -9.73
CA LEU A 72 25.76 11.21 -9.28
C LEU A 72 26.31 12.28 -8.33
N SER A 73 25.93 13.56 -8.52
CA SER A 73 26.37 14.67 -7.65
C SER A 73 25.71 14.69 -6.26
N THR A 74 24.63 13.94 -6.04
CA THR A 74 23.90 13.88 -4.76
C THR A 74 24.26 12.65 -3.93
N MET A 75 25.12 11.77 -4.43
CA MET A 75 25.55 10.53 -3.77
C MET A 75 26.82 10.75 -2.94
N SER A 76 27.02 9.86 -1.94
CA SER A 76 28.32 9.79 -1.26
C SER A 76 29.42 9.39 -2.27
N PRO A 77 30.69 9.77 -2.02
CA PRO A 77 31.81 9.38 -2.92
C PRO A 77 31.86 7.87 -3.17
N GLU A 78 31.58 7.04 -2.17
CA GLU A 78 31.58 5.57 -2.30
C GLU A 78 30.40 5.07 -3.17
N GLN A 79 29.20 5.61 -2.97
CA GLN A 79 28.04 5.32 -3.81
C GLN A 79 28.23 5.83 -5.24
N TYR A 80 28.88 6.98 -5.39
CA TYR A 80 29.23 7.54 -6.68
C TYR A 80 30.20 6.63 -7.45
N TYR A 81 31.31 6.17 -6.80
CA TYR A 81 32.26 5.29 -7.45
C TYR A 81 31.68 3.94 -7.79
N ALA A 82 30.90 3.33 -6.89
CA ALA A 82 30.25 2.05 -7.13
C ALA A 82 29.26 2.12 -8.30
N LEU A 83 28.40 3.14 -8.36
CA LEU A 83 27.46 3.35 -9.46
C LEU A 83 28.16 3.71 -10.76
N ARG A 84 29.19 4.58 -10.70
CA ARG A 84 30.01 4.95 -11.84
C ARG A 84 30.71 3.75 -12.45
N ASP A 85 31.35 2.93 -11.63
CA ASP A 85 32.11 1.78 -12.11
C ASP A 85 31.16 0.71 -12.66
N HIS A 86 29.95 0.54 -12.09
CA HIS A 86 28.91 -0.31 -12.61
C HIS A 86 28.36 0.22 -13.95
N ILE A 87 27.99 1.49 -14.04
CA ILE A 87 27.57 2.12 -15.28
C ILE A 87 28.68 2.05 -16.34
N TYR A 88 29.94 2.37 -16.01
CA TYR A 88 31.04 2.31 -16.96
C TYR A 88 31.42 0.89 -17.36
N SER A 89 31.29 -0.12 -16.49
CA SER A 89 31.50 -1.52 -16.87
C SER A 89 30.43 -1.99 -17.86
N ASP A 90 29.19 -1.61 -17.66
CA ASP A 90 28.09 -1.92 -18.57
C ASP A 90 28.22 -1.15 -19.90
N PHE A 91 28.63 0.13 -19.85
CA PHE A 91 28.89 0.94 -21.04
C PHE A 91 30.09 0.43 -21.87
N SER A 92 31.07 -0.21 -21.27
CA SER A 92 32.24 -0.71 -22.00
C SER A 92 31.97 -1.94 -22.87
N TYR A 93 30.88 -2.65 -22.60
CA TYR A 93 30.45 -3.84 -23.34
C TYR A 93 29.35 -3.57 -24.37
N MET A 94 28.70 -2.41 -24.34
CA MET A 94 27.66 -2.04 -25.30
C MET A 94 28.25 -1.19 -26.43
N HIS A 95 28.26 -1.73 -27.63
CA HIS A 95 28.53 -0.95 -28.84
C HIS A 95 27.40 0.08 -29.03
N VAL A 96 27.75 1.28 -29.52
CA VAL A 96 26.87 2.45 -29.68
C VAL A 96 25.57 2.17 -30.50
N ASN A 97 25.43 1.00 -31.08
CA ASN A 97 24.28 0.54 -31.86
C ASN A 97 23.53 -0.65 -31.25
N ASP A 98 23.89 -1.12 -30.04
CA ASP A 98 23.17 -2.24 -29.43
C ASP A 98 21.88 -1.75 -28.80
N ILE A 99 20.78 -2.31 -29.28
CA ILE A 99 19.45 -2.17 -28.68
C ILE A 99 19.32 -3.29 -27.65
N GLY A 100 19.22 -2.95 -26.38
CA GLY A 100 19.07 -3.91 -25.28
C GLY A 100 17.88 -3.57 -24.39
N CYS A 101 17.35 -4.57 -23.71
CA CYS A 101 16.36 -4.38 -22.64
C CYS A 101 17.01 -4.70 -21.29
N MET A 102 16.64 -3.95 -20.25
CA MET A 102 17.05 -4.26 -18.89
C MET A 102 16.13 -5.33 -18.28
N ASP A 103 16.68 -6.32 -17.59
CA ASP A 103 15.84 -7.30 -16.88
C ASP A 103 15.49 -6.81 -15.48
N PHE A 104 14.35 -7.29 -14.97
CA PHE A 104 13.84 -7.01 -13.64
C PHE A 104 13.37 -8.31 -12.98
N ALA A 105 13.63 -8.46 -11.69
CA ALA A 105 13.10 -9.58 -10.90
C ALA A 105 11.56 -9.50 -10.79
N GLY A 106 11.01 -8.29 -10.89
CA GLY A 106 9.57 -8.03 -10.82
C GLY A 106 9.01 -8.26 -9.42
N GLY A 107 9.78 -7.93 -8.38
CA GLY A 107 9.42 -8.04 -6.98
C GLY A 107 10.32 -7.16 -6.11
N TYR A 108 10.75 -7.67 -4.95
CA TYR A 108 11.64 -6.96 -4.01
C TYR A 108 12.96 -7.73 -3.86
N PRO A 109 13.87 -7.67 -4.84
CA PRO A 109 15.14 -8.39 -4.80
C PRO A 109 16.15 -7.73 -3.86
N GLY A 110 17.26 -8.43 -3.60
CA GLY A 110 18.35 -7.89 -2.78
C GLY A 110 19.05 -6.66 -3.38
N ASN A 111 19.02 -6.50 -4.71
CA ASN A 111 19.54 -5.35 -5.47
C ASN A 111 18.46 -4.30 -5.80
N LEU A 112 17.46 -4.12 -4.94
CA LEU A 112 16.29 -3.27 -5.19
C LEU A 112 16.66 -1.83 -5.63
N HIS A 113 17.71 -1.24 -5.05
CA HIS A 113 18.14 0.12 -5.43
C HIS A 113 18.65 0.21 -6.87
N GLU A 114 19.31 -0.83 -7.35
CA GLU A 114 19.74 -0.94 -8.75
C GLU A 114 18.53 -1.03 -9.67
N GLU A 115 17.54 -1.88 -9.34
CA GLU A 115 16.30 -1.97 -10.13
C GLU A 115 15.52 -0.65 -10.16
N ILE A 116 15.48 0.10 -9.06
CA ILE A 116 14.86 1.43 -9.01
C ILE A 116 15.59 2.41 -9.97
N ASN A 117 16.91 2.39 -10.00
CA ASN A 117 17.69 3.23 -10.91
C ASN A 117 17.43 2.84 -12.38
N ASN A 118 17.47 1.54 -12.69
CA ASN A 118 17.16 1.03 -14.03
C ASN A 118 15.75 1.42 -14.47
N PHE A 119 14.78 1.26 -13.58
CA PHE A 119 13.39 1.68 -13.82
C PHE A 119 13.28 3.18 -14.11
N SER A 120 14.03 3.99 -13.40
CA SER A 120 14.10 5.45 -13.61
C SER A 120 14.70 5.82 -14.97
N ILE A 121 15.77 5.14 -15.41
CA ILE A 121 16.40 5.36 -16.72
C ILE A 121 15.39 5.06 -17.85
N ILE A 122 14.74 3.90 -17.78
CA ILE A 122 13.74 3.50 -18.77
C ILE A 122 12.54 4.44 -18.78
N ALA A 123 12.14 4.96 -17.61
CA ALA A 123 11.04 5.93 -17.53
C ALA A 123 11.31 7.20 -18.36
N GLY A 124 12.57 7.67 -18.42
CA GLY A 124 12.98 8.76 -19.31
C GLY A 124 12.84 8.40 -20.80
N VAL A 125 13.17 7.15 -21.17
CA VAL A 125 12.99 6.67 -22.56
C VAL A 125 11.50 6.61 -22.91
N VAL A 126 10.67 6.02 -22.04
CA VAL A 126 9.22 5.96 -22.23
C VAL A 126 8.60 7.36 -22.34
N ALA A 127 9.05 8.30 -21.49
CA ALA A 127 8.54 9.68 -21.50
C ALA A 127 8.85 10.45 -22.81
N ARG A 128 9.89 10.05 -23.55
CA ARG A 128 10.17 10.61 -24.90
C ARG A 128 9.34 9.97 -25.99
N GLN A 129 8.89 8.74 -25.82
CA GLN A 129 8.21 7.94 -26.84
C GLN A 129 6.68 7.99 -26.74
N GLN A 130 6.14 8.34 -25.55
CA GLN A 130 4.72 8.38 -25.30
C GLN A 130 4.19 9.82 -25.26
N GLU A 131 2.99 10.02 -25.75
CA GLU A 131 2.23 11.25 -25.52
C GLU A 131 1.38 11.11 -24.24
N PHE A 132 1.46 12.10 -23.36
CA PHE A 132 0.69 12.15 -22.12
C PHE A 132 0.62 13.58 -21.58
N ASP A 133 -0.35 13.84 -20.71
CA ASP A 133 -0.57 15.16 -20.12
C ASP A 133 0.02 15.26 -18.71
N ILE A 134 0.00 14.17 -17.95
CA ILE A 134 0.37 14.16 -16.55
C ILE A 134 1.09 12.86 -16.16
N ILE A 135 2.04 12.96 -15.24
CA ILE A 135 2.78 11.84 -14.68
C ILE A 135 2.23 11.55 -13.29
N HIS A 136 2.01 10.26 -12.98
CA HIS A 136 1.63 9.83 -11.65
C HIS A 136 2.51 8.66 -11.19
N ALA A 137 3.21 8.82 -10.07
CA ALA A 137 4.14 7.83 -9.52
C ALA A 137 3.68 7.35 -8.13
N HIS A 138 3.70 6.02 -7.92
CA HIS A 138 3.19 5.36 -6.73
C HIS A 138 4.31 4.87 -5.82
N ASP A 139 4.42 5.45 -4.64
CA ASP A 139 5.44 5.18 -3.61
C ASP A 139 6.89 5.43 -4.05
N TRP A 140 7.77 5.43 -3.08
CA TRP A 140 9.18 5.83 -3.20
C TRP A 140 9.97 5.05 -4.25
N LEU A 141 9.58 3.80 -4.53
CA LEU A 141 10.20 2.95 -5.55
C LEU A 141 10.08 3.55 -6.96
N THR A 142 9.03 4.31 -7.21
CA THR A 142 8.73 4.87 -8.53
C THR A 142 8.93 6.38 -8.61
N TYR A 143 9.19 7.06 -7.49
CA TYR A 143 9.43 8.51 -7.51
C TYR A 143 10.61 8.92 -8.38
N PRO A 144 11.77 8.20 -8.38
CA PRO A 144 12.86 8.52 -9.30
C PRO A 144 12.45 8.45 -10.77
N ALA A 145 11.60 7.48 -11.13
CA ALA A 145 11.06 7.37 -12.50
C ALA A 145 10.13 8.55 -12.84
N GLY A 146 9.25 8.93 -11.90
CA GLY A 146 8.39 10.10 -12.07
C GLY A 146 9.18 11.41 -12.25
N VAL A 147 10.22 11.61 -11.43
CA VAL A 147 11.11 12.78 -11.52
C VAL A 147 11.84 12.83 -12.86
N HIS A 148 12.40 11.69 -13.29
CA HIS A 148 13.10 11.62 -14.58
C HIS A 148 12.14 11.87 -15.75
N ALA A 149 10.97 11.27 -15.74
CA ALA A 149 9.95 11.50 -16.77
C ALA A 149 9.53 12.98 -16.83
N LYS A 150 9.36 13.65 -15.67
CA LYS A 150 9.10 15.11 -15.59
C LYS A 150 10.22 15.92 -16.22
N MET A 151 11.47 15.63 -15.86
CA MET A 151 12.64 16.37 -16.40
C MET A 151 12.76 16.26 -17.92
N VAL A 152 12.45 15.07 -18.47
CA VAL A 152 12.54 14.80 -19.89
C VAL A 152 11.38 15.40 -20.68
N SER A 153 10.14 15.29 -20.17
CA SER A 153 8.93 15.67 -20.90
C SER A 153 8.45 17.09 -20.60
N GLY A 154 8.88 17.68 -19.48
CA GLY A 154 8.34 18.96 -19.00
C GLY A 154 6.89 18.88 -18.51
N LYS A 155 6.32 17.69 -18.32
CA LYS A 155 4.94 17.47 -17.86
C LYS A 155 4.86 17.47 -16.34
N PRO A 156 3.71 17.86 -15.74
CA PRO A 156 3.54 17.87 -14.29
C PRO A 156 3.60 16.46 -13.69
N LEU A 157 4.17 16.40 -12.48
CA LEU A 157 4.32 15.18 -11.68
C LEU A 157 3.39 15.20 -10.48
N CYS A 158 2.49 14.24 -10.43
CA CYS A 158 1.77 13.84 -9.22
C CYS A 158 2.44 12.62 -8.60
N ILE A 159 2.60 12.60 -7.29
CA ILE A 159 3.02 11.40 -6.57
C ILE A 159 1.95 10.94 -5.62
N HIS A 160 1.88 9.62 -5.40
CA HIS A 160 0.94 9.01 -4.45
C HIS A 160 1.72 8.33 -3.33
N VAL A 161 1.50 8.78 -2.12
CA VAL A 161 2.15 8.28 -0.91
C VAL A 161 1.22 7.24 -0.26
N HIS A 162 1.53 5.96 -0.46
CA HIS A 162 0.77 4.86 0.15
C HIS A 162 1.28 4.52 1.54
N ALA A 163 2.57 4.73 1.80
CA ALA A 163 3.20 4.66 3.11
C ALA A 163 4.52 5.41 3.07
N THR A 164 4.97 5.90 4.22
CA THR A 164 6.30 6.48 4.39
C THR A 164 7.23 5.53 5.15
N ASP A 165 8.52 5.82 5.13
CA ASP A 165 9.47 5.05 5.94
C ASP A 165 9.23 5.26 7.46
N PHE A 166 8.64 6.38 7.87
CA PHE A 166 8.19 6.58 9.26
C PHE A 166 7.18 5.52 9.70
N ASP A 167 6.26 5.12 8.82
CA ASP A 167 5.26 4.08 9.10
C ASP A 167 5.91 2.71 9.25
N ARG A 168 6.88 2.40 8.35
CA ARG A 168 7.54 1.08 8.28
C ARG A 168 8.51 0.86 9.44
N SER A 169 9.16 1.93 9.91
CA SER A 169 10.27 1.89 10.87
C SER A 169 9.92 2.35 12.30
N ARG A 170 8.65 2.65 12.57
CA ARG A 170 8.20 3.31 13.82
C ARG A 170 9.04 4.58 14.13
N GLY A 171 9.31 5.38 13.10
CA GLY A 171 10.03 6.64 13.22
C GLY A 171 11.56 6.53 13.17
N LYS A 172 12.14 5.32 13.06
CA LYS A 172 13.59 5.11 12.86
C LYS A 172 13.90 5.00 11.36
N VAL A 173 13.72 6.10 10.66
CA VAL A 173 13.80 6.12 9.18
C VAL A 173 15.18 5.73 8.65
N ASN A 174 15.18 4.99 7.54
CA ASN A 174 16.37 4.73 6.73
C ASN A 174 16.74 6.02 5.97
N PRO A 175 17.95 6.58 6.15
CA PRO A 175 18.32 7.85 5.51
C PRO A 175 18.24 7.82 3.98
N THR A 176 18.55 6.68 3.36
CA THR A 176 18.50 6.52 1.90
C THR A 176 17.06 6.55 1.41
N VAL A 177 16.16 5.79 2.05
CA VAL A 177 14.72 5.78 1.69
C VAL A 177 14.11 7.16 1.92
N TYR A 178 14.38 7.78 3.09
CA TYR A 178 13.93 9.15 3.38
C TYR A 178 14.37 10.16 2.29
N SER A 179 15.65 10.09 1.87
CA SER A 179 16.15 10.97 0.83
C SER A 179 15.43 10.75 -0.51
N MET A 180 15.12 9.51 -0.86
CA MET A 180 14.39 9.21 -2.10
C MET A 180 12.94 9.68 -2.03
N GLU A 181 12.26 9.42 -0.89
CA GLU A 181 10.90 9.91 -0.64
C GLU A 181 10.86 11.43 -0.72
N LYS A 182 11.76 12.11 0.03
CA LYS A 182 11.84 13.57 0.05
C LYS A 182 12.13 14.17 -1.33
N ASN A 183 13.09 13.61 -2.07
CA ASN A 183 13.42 14.07 -3.41
C ASN A 183 12.21 13.97 -4.35
N GLY A 184 11.49 12.84 -4.35
CA GLY A 184 10.25 12.70 -5.13
C GLY A 184 9.20 13.75 -4.75
N MET A 185 9.02 13.98 -3.45
CA MET A 185 8.08 14.98 -2.92
C MET A 185 8.49 16.41 -3.30
N ASP A 186 9.77 16.74 -3.26
CA ASP A 186 10.29 18.08 -3.61
C ASP A 186 10.04 18.42 -5.10
N TYR A 187 10.19 17.43 -5.99
CA TYR A 187 9.96 17.60 -7.43
C TYR A 187 8.48 17.52 -7.84
N ALA A 188 7.60 16.98 -6.99
CA ALA A 188 6.19 16.84 -7.31
C ALA A 188 5.45 18.17 -7.31
N ASP A 189 4.56 18.36 -8.29
CA ASP A 189 3.62 19.48 -8.38
C ASP A 189 2.38 19.20 -7.51
N CYS A 190 2.07 17.93 -7.28
CA CYS A 190 0.97 17.47 -6.45
C CYS A 190 1.37 16.20 -5.69
N ILE A 191 1.02 16.14 -4.40
CA ILE A 191 1.26 14.99 -3.53
C ILE A 191 -0.09 14.49 -3.01
N MET A 192 -0.45 13.28 -3.38
CA MET A 192 -1.64 12.58 -2.88
C MET A 192 -1.22 11.65 -1.76
N CYS A 193 -1.87 11.74 -0.61
CA CYS A 193 -1.64 10.88 0.55
C CYS A 193 -2.88 10.06 0.83
N VAL A 194 -2.73 8.79 1.16
CA VAL A 194 -3.88 7.88 1.38
C VAL A 194 -4.73 8.22 2.60
N SER A 195 -4.32 9.22 3.41
CA SER A 195 -5.06 9.70 4.58
C SER A 195 -4.59 11.08 5.04
N GLU A 196 -5.33 11.74 5.91
CA GLU A 196 -4.88 12.94 6.61
C GLU A 196 -3.74 12.63 7.59
N LEU A 197 -3.70 11.41 8.13
CA LEU A 197 -2.58 10.93 8.93
C LEU A 197 -1.27 10.98 8.12
N THR A 198 -1.26 10.35 6.94
CA THR A 198 -0.10 10.36 6.02
C THR A 198 0.20 11.79 5.53
N ARG A 199 -0.84 12.59 5.23
CA ARG A 199 -0.69 13.98 4.83
C ARG A 199 0.06 14.79 5.89
N ARG A 200 -0.29 14.64 7.17
CA ARG A 200 0.40 15.31 8.29
C ARG A 200 1.88 14.89 8.37
N THR A 201 2.18 13.59 8.20
CA THR A 201 3.57 13.10 8.14
C THR A 201 4.34 13.75 7.00
N VAL A 202 3.76 13.82 5.80
CA VAL A 202 4.40 14.44 4.62
C VAL A 202 4.68 15.94 4.85
N ILE A 203 3.75 16.66 5.45
CA ILE A 203 3.94 18.09 5.73
C ILE A 203 4.99 18.29 6.84
N ASN A 204 4.88 17.57 7.94
CA ASN A 204 5.69 17.82 9.13
C ASN A 204 7.10 17.23 9.02
N GLU A 205 7.23 15.98 8.56
CA GLU A 205 8.49 15.23 8.59
C GLU A 205 9.29 15.41 7.28
N TYR A 206 8.61 15.57 6.14
CA TYR A 206 9.26 15.85 4.85
C TYR A 206 9.25 17.33 4.48
N HIS A 207 8.65 18.19 5.31
CA HIS A 207 8.59 19.65 5.16
C HIS A 207 8.02 20.09 3.81
N GLN A 208 6.94 19.43 3.39
CA GLN A 208 6.29 19.77 2.13
C GLN A 208 5.27 20.91 2.29
N ASP A 209 5.12 21.72 1.25
CA ASP A 209 4.13 22.79 1.22
C ASP A 209 2.70 22.21 1.32
N PRO A 210 1.91 22.57 2.35
CA PRO A 210 0.56 22.04 2.53
C PRO A 210 -0.38 22.30 1.34
N ARG A 211 -0.09 23.30 0.49
CA ARG A 211 -0.91 23.67 -0.67
C ARG A 211 -0.84 22.64 -1.81
N LYS A 212 0.24 21.85 -1.87
CA LYS A 212 0.39 20.79 -2.87
C LYS A 212 0.13 19.37 -2.33
N VAL A 213 -0.25 19.23 -1.03
CA VAL A 213 -0.44 17.92 -0.37
C VAL A 213 -1.93 17.71 -0.07
N PHE A 214 -2.50 16.64 -0.61
CA PHE A 214 -3.92 16.33 -0.54
C PHE A 214 -4.17 14.93 0.03
N ALA A 215 -5.17 14.79 0.90
CA ALA A 215 -5.62 13.46 1.35
C ALA A 215 -6.54 12.84 0.29
N MET A 216 -6.18 11.63 -0.15
CA MET A 216 -6.88 10.85 -1.15
C MET A 216 -7.09 9.43 -0.61
N HIS A 217 -8.13 9.26 0.19
CA HIS A 217 -8.42 7.98 0.84
C HIS A 217 -8.62 6.86 -0.18
N ASN A 218 -8.11 5.68 0.13
CA ASN A 218 -8.36 4.48 -0.64
C ASN A 218 -9.84 4.04 -0.49
N ALA A 219 -10.23 3.05 -1.27
CA ALA A 219 -11.54 2.46 -1.23
C ALA A 219 -11.44 0.92 -1.24
N VAL A 220 -12.57 0.27 -1.40
CA VAL A 220 -12.66 -1.18 -1.51
C VAL A 220 -13.53 -1.53 -2.73
N TYR A 221 -13.27 -2.70 -3.33
CA TYR A 221 -14.13 -3.22 -4.40
C TYR A 221 -15.37 -3.87 -3.82
N PRO A 222 -16.51 -3.77 -4.51
CA PRO A 222 -17.65 -4.62 -4.20
C PRO A 222 -17.24 -6.09 -4.22
N LEU A 223 -17.69 -6.86 -3.23
CA LEU A 223 -17.43 -8.29 -3.23
C LEU A 223 -17.95 -8.94 -4.51
N SER A 224 -17.10 -9.73 -5.17
CA SER A 224 -17.52 -10.56 -6.29
C SER A 224 -18.60 -11.56 -5.85
N GLN A 225 -19.42 -12.04 -6.79
CA GLN A 225 -20.46 -13.03 -6.49
C GLN A 225 -19.87 -14.27 -5.80
N GLU A 226 -18.73 -14.75 -6.26
CA GLU A 226 -18.02 -15.89 -5.66
C GLU A 226 -17.73 -15.67 -4.16
N TYR A 227 -17.37 -14.44 -3.76
CA TYR A 227 -17.08 -14.10 -2.36
C TYR A 227 -18.34 -13.80 -1.57
N GLN A 228 -19.41 -13.31 -2.23
CA GLN A 228 -20.72 -13.15 -1.60
C GLN A 228 -21.31 -14.50 -1.21
N ASP A 229 -21.15 -15.51 -2.06
CA ASP A 229 -21.71 -16.87 -1.88
C ASP A 229 -20.96 -17.71 -0.83
N ILE A 230 -19.82 -17.25 -0.32
CA ILE A 230 -19.14 -17.92 0.82
C ILE A 230 -20.11 -17.89 2.01
N PRO A 231 -20.53 -19.07 2.54
CA PRO A 231 -21.46 -19.11 3.65
C PRO A 231 -20.80 -18.55 4.92
N ARG A 232 -21.56 -17.78 5.68
CA ARG A 232 -21.17 -17.46 7.05
C ARG A 232 -21.61 -18.63 7.94
N PRO A 233 -20.68 -19.31 8.64
CA PRO A 233 -21.08 -20.41 9.51
C PRO A 233 -21.93 -19.89 10.69
N GLU A 234 -22.94 -20.65 11.06
CA GLU A 234 -23.61 -20.42 12.33
C GLU A 234 -22.62 -20.79 13.46
N HIS A 235 -22.11 -19.78 14.15
CA HIS A 235 -21.21 -19.98 15.28
C HIS A 235 -21.98 -20.60 16.45
N SER A 236 -21.88 -21.91 16.60
CA SER A 236 -22.75 -22.66 17.51
C SER A 236 -22.42 -22.43 18.99
N LYS A 237 -21.17 -22.16 19.38
CA LYS A 237 -20.79 -21.99 20.80
C LYS A 237 -19.54 -21.10 21.03
N GLU A 238 -18.58 -21.04 20.12
CA GLU A 238 -17.34 -20.27 20.30
C GLU A 238 -17.33 -19.08 19.32
N LYS A 239 -16.96 -17.91 19.81
CA LYS A 239 -16.74 -16.71 18.98
C LYS A 239 -15.35 -16.71 18.39
N VAL A 240 -15.18 -16.14 17.21
CA VAL A 240 -13.89 -16.04 16.50
C VAL A 240 -13.48 -14.59 16.37
N VAL A 241 -12.30 -14.26 16.88
CA VAL A 241 -11.68 -12.94 16.80
C VAL A 241 -10.41 -13.03 15.96
N THR A 242 -10.31 -12.22 14.92
CA THR A 242 -9.27 -12.39 13.90
C THR A 242 -8.40 -11.14 13.76
N PHE A 243 -7.10 -11.36 13.72
CA PHE A 243 -6.08 -10.50 13.14
C PHE A 243 -5.71 -11.09 11.76
N LEU A 244 -5.68 -10.26 10.72
CA LEU A 244 -5.24 -10.68 9.39
C LEU A 244 -4.32 -9.60 8.78
N GLY A 245 -3.11 -9.99 8.40
CA GLY A 245 -2.14 -9.10 7.79
C GLY A 245 -0.69 -9.56 7.96
N ARG A 246 0.27 -8.71 7.60
CA ARG A 246 1.68 -8.97 7.87
C ARG A 246 1.91 -8.99 9.39
N ILE A 247 2.57 -10.03 9.87
CA ILE A 247 2.88 -10.17 11.31
C ILE A 247 4.22 -9.47 11.57
N THR A 248 4.18 -8.15 11.59
CA THR A 248 5.34 -7.26 11.72
C THR A 248 5.07 -6.20 12.79
N MET A 249 6.13 -5.55 13.24
CA MET A 249 6.09 -4.50 14.26
C MET A 249 5.11 -3.37 13.93
N GLN A 250 4.97 -3.01 12.65
CA GLN A 250 4.04 -1.97 12.19
C GLN A 250 2.58 -2.33 12.50
N LYS A 251 2.22 -3.61 12.38
CA LYS A 251 0.84 -4.10 12.54
C LYS A 251 0.44 -4.40 13.99
N GLY A 252 1.39 -4.33 14.94
CA GLY A 252 1.15 -4.45 16.38
C GLY A 252 0.56 -5.80 16.82
N PRO A 253 1.03 -6.96 16.32
CA PRO A 253 0.45 -8.26 16.65
C PRO A 253 0.59 -8.58 18.14
N GLU A 254 1.59 -8.02 18.83
CA GLU A 254 1.79 -8.16 20.26
C GLU A 254 0.62 -7.60 21.09
N TYR A 255 0.03 -6.49 20.67
CA TYR A 255 -1.13 -5.90 21.36
C TYR A 255 -2.38 -6.77 21.19
N PHE A 256 -2.52 -7.46 20.07
CA PHE A 256 -3.60 -8.41 19.86
C PHE A 256 -3.48 -9.61 20.80
N VAL A 257 -2.28 -10.18 21.00
CA VAL A 257 -2.05 -11.29 21.91
C VAL A 257 -2.31 -10.88 23.36
N GLU A 258 -1.85 -9.69 23.77
CA GLU A 258 -2.10 -9.18 25.13
C GLU A 258 -3.60 -8.91 25.38
N ALA A 259 -4.30 -8.30 24.42
CA ALA A 259 -5.75 -8.11 24.54
C ALA A 259 -6.49 -9.46 24.62
N ALA A 260 -6.07 -10.44 23.82
CA ALA A 260 -6.63 -11.80 23.88
C ALA A 260 -6.46 -12.44 25.25
N ALA A 261 -5.29 -12.27 25.90
CA ALA A 261 -5.05 -12.78 27.25
C ALA A 261 -6.03 -12.19 28.26
N LEU A 262 -6.30 -10.88 28.19
CA LEU A 262 -7.28 -10.21 29.05
C LEU A 262 -8.72 -10.70 28.81
N VAL A 263 -9.10 -10.90 27.54
CA VAL A 263 -10.41 -11.43 27.18
C VAL A 263 -10.61 -12.85 27.72
N LEU A 264 -9.58 -13.71 27.58
CA LEU A 264 -9.62 -15.11 27.99
C LEU A 264 -9.64 -15.32 29.50
N GLN A 265 -9.30 -14.30 30.30
CA GLN A 265 -9.53 -14.27 31.74
C GLN A 265 -11.03 -14.14 32.10
N ARG A 266 -11.83 -13.53 31.20
CA ARG A 266 -13.27 -13.31 31.42
C ARG A 266 -14.13 -14.44 30.85
N THR A 267 -13.73 -15.01 29.70
CA THR A 267 -14.45 -16.09 29.00
C THR A 267 -13.51 -16.93 28.17
N ARG A 268 -13.73 -18.26 28.19
CA ARG A 268 -12.98 -19.20 27.33
C ARG A 268 -13.75 -19.54 26.03
N ASN A 269 -14.91 -18.95 25.78
CA ASN A 269 -15.74 -19.21 24.62
C ASN A 269 -15.36 -18.36 23.39
N ILE A 270 -14.09 -17.96 23.34
CA ILE A 270 -13.54 -17.18 22.23
C ILE A 270 -12.27 -17.87 21.71
N ARG A 271 -12.13 -17.97 20.39
CA ARG A 271 -10.92 -18.35 19.68
C ARG A 271 -10.32 -17.14 19.01
N PHE A 272 -9.00 -17.10 18.98
CA PHE A 272 -8.25 -16.08 18.30
C PHE A 272 -7.56 -16.67 17.07
N VAL A 273 -7.64 -15.96 15.95
CA VAL A 273 -6.97 -16.33 14.70
C VAL A 273 -5.97 -15.23 14.35
N MET A 274 -4.71 -15.59 14.18
CA MET A 274 -3.70 -14.68 13.66
C MET A 274 -3.24 -15.19 12.30
N ALA A 275 -3.87 -14.66 11.24
CA ALA A 275 -3.62 -15.05 9.86
C ALA A 275 -2.61 -14.10 9.21
N GLY A 276 -1.58 -14.66 8.57
CA GLY A 276 -0.54 -13.94 7.90
C GLY A 276 0.85 -14.53 8.08
N SER A 277 1.85 -13.79 7.62
CA SER A 277 3.26 -14.12 7.78
C SER A 277 4.05 -12.85 8.13
N GLY A 278 5.23 -13.02 8.69
CA GLY A 278 6.11 -11.92 9.05
C GLY A 278 7.16 -12.35 10.07
N ASP A 279 8.10 -11.46 10.32
CA ASP A 279 9.24 -11.67 11.21
C ASP A 279 8.85 -11.88 12.68
N MET A 280 7.68 -11.40 13.08
CA MET A 280 7.19 -11.56 14.47
C MET A 280 6.33 -12.82 14.69
N LEU A 281 6.05 -13.65 13.69
CA LEU A 281 5.15 -14.81 13.85
C LEU A 281 5.60 -15.75 14.98
N ASN A 282 6.88 -16.15 15.00
CA ASN A 282 7.40 -17.05 16.03
C ASN A 282 7.33 -16.41 17.42
N ALA A 283 7.59 -15.11 17.51
CA ALA A 283 7.48 -14.38 18.78
C ALA A 283 6.04 -14.37 19.29
N MET A 284 5.04 -14.22 18.41
CA MET A 284 3.62 -14.24 18.78
C MET A 284 3.15 -15.63 19.24
N ILE A 285 3.62 -16.70 18.60
CA ILE A 285 3.35 -18.07 19.04
C ILE A 285 3.90 -18.31 20.44
N ASN A 286 5.15 -17.89 20.70
CA ASN A 286 5.78 -18.02 22.01
C ASN A 286 5.05 -17.17 23.06
N MET A 287 4.69 -15.92 22.72
CA MET A 287 3.94 -15.05 23.61
C MET A 287 2.58 -15.64 24.02
N ALA A 288 1.85 -16.23 23.07
CA ALA A 288 0.60 -16.92 23.38
C ALA A 288 0.79 -18.12 24.34
N ALA A 289 1.90 -18.86 24.18
CA ALA A 289 2.26 -19.94 25.08
C ALA A 289 2.64 -19.43 26.48
N GLU A 290 3.46 -18.39 26.57
CA GLU A 290 3.87 -17.75 27.83
C GLU A 290 2.67 -17.17 28.61
N ARG A 291 1.66 -16.66 27.89
CA ARG A 291 0.40 -16.19 28.49
C ARG A 291 -0.57 -17.33 28.83
N GLY A 292 -0.24 -18.59 28.52
CA GLY A 292 -1.09 -19.76 28.81
C GLY A 292 -2.37 -19.80 27.97
N ILE A 293 -2.36 -19.25 26.77
CA ILE A 293 -3.53 -19.13 25.89
C ILE A 293 -3.33 -19.76 24.51
N ALA A 294 -2.22 -20.49 24.29
CA ALA A 294 -1.93 -21.10 22.99
C ALA A 294 -3.02 -22.06 22.50
N ASP A 295 -3.74 -22.72 23.42
CA ASP A 295 -4.88 -23.61 23.11
C ASP A 295 -6.11 -22.86 22.51
N ARG A 296 -6.10 -21.53 22.60
CA ARG A 296 -7.15 -20.65 22.07
C ARG A 296 -6.72 -19.88 20.83
N PHE A 297 -5.47 -20.03 20.41
CA PHE A 297 -4.94 -19.40 19.20
C PHE A 297 -4.86 -20.39 18.03
N HIS A 298 -5.14 -19.86 16.83
CA HIS A 298 -4.90 -20.54 15.57
C HIS A 298 -4.04 -19.65 14.67
N PHE A 299 -2.95 -20.20 14.12
CA PHE A 299 -2.00 -19.52 13.24
C PHE A 299 -2.01 -20.23 11.87
N PRO A 300 -2.96 -19.88 10.97
CA PRO A 300 -3.11 -20.59 9.70
C PRO A 300 -2.01 -20.25 8.67
N GLY A 301 -1.18 -19.24 8.94
CA GLY A 301 -0.16 -18.77 8.01
C GLY A 301 -0.70 -17.76 7.01
N PHE A 302 0.02 -17.59 5.89
CA PHE A 302 -0.31 -16.61 4.85
C PHE A 302 -1.56 -17.03 4.07
N MET A 303 -2.49 -16.08 3.88
CA MET A 303 -3.75 -16.29 3.17
C MET A 303 -3.81 -15.41 1.92
N LYS A 304 -4.46 -15.89 0.86
CA LYS A 304 -4.66 -15.16 -0.40
C LYS A 304 -5.99 -15.48 -1.06
N GLY A 305 -6.45 -14.54 -1.87
CA GLY A 305 -7.68 -14.71 -2.66
C GLY A 305 -8.87 -15.07 -1.78
N LYS A 306 -9.61 -16.11 -2.17
CA LYS A 306 -10.81 -16.58 -1.48
C LYS A 306 -10.62 -16.87 0.00
N GLN A 307 -9.43 -17.40 0.39
CA GLN A 307 -9.13 -17.72 1.79
C GLN A 307 -9.23 -16.50 2.73
N VAL A 308 -8.88 -15.30 2.24
CA VAL A 308 -8.99 -14.06 3.01
C VAL A 308 -10.45 -13.78 3.36
N TYR A 309 -11.35 -13.91 2.39
CA TYR A 309 -12.78 -13.67 2.58
C TYR A 309 -13.45 -14.78 3.41
N GLU A 310 -12.98 -16.03 3.29
CA GLU A 310 -13.40 -17.12 4.17
C GLU A 310 -13.03 -16.82 5.63
N VAL A 311 -11.83 -16.32 5.89
CA VAL A 311 -11.39 -15.92 7.23
C VAL A 311 -12.26 -14.78 7.76
N TYR A 312 -12.51 -13.73 6.97
CA TYR A 312 -13.40 -12.65 7.42
C TYR A 312 -14.82 -13.15 7.72
N LYS A 313 -15.44 -13.93 6.83
CA LYS A 313 -16.79 -14.45 7.04
C LYS A 313 -16.89 -15.44 8.22
N ASN A 314 -15.80 -16.13 8.55
CA ASN A 314 -15.71 -17.01 9.72
C ASN A 314 -15.41 -16.23 11.01
N SER A 315 -15.26 -14.92 10.97
CA SER A 315 -14.92 -14.10 12.13
C SER A 315 -16.15 -13.37 12.69
N ASP A 316 -16.24 -13.29 14.02
CA ASP A 316 -17.20 -12.43 14.70
C ASP A 316 -16.65 -11.01 14.88
N VAL A 317 -15.34 -10.87 15.01
CA VAL A 317 -14.64 -9.57 15.16
C VAL A 317 -13.32 -9.60 14.40
N PHE A 318 -13.07 -8.57 13.63
CA PHE A 318 -11.77 -8.29 13.05
C PHE A 318 -11.05 -7.24 13.88
N VAL A 319 -9.76 -7.42 14.17
CA VAL A 319 -8.95 -6.48 14.96
C VAL A 319 -7.71 -6.09 14.20
N MET A 320 -7.50 -4.78 14.02
CA MET A 320 -6.31 -4.21 13.41
C MET A 320 -5.63 -3.24 14.41
N PRO A 321 -4.74 -3.73 15.27
CA PRO A 321 -4.08 -2.93 16.32
C PRO A 321 -2.80 -2.26 15.82
N SER A 322 -2.79 -1.78 14.59
CA SER A 322 -1.61 -1.24 13.93
C SER A 322 -1.04 -0.04 14.69
N VAL A 323 0.28 -0.02 14.85
CA VAL A 323 1.01 1.10 15.47
C VAL A 323 1.01 2.33 14.55
N SER A 324 1.14 2.09 13.24
CA SER A 324 0.99 3.08 12.19
C SER A 324 0.39 2.39 10.96
N GLU A 325 -0.80 2.82 10.56
CA GLU A 325 -1.49 2.31 9.38
C GLU A 325 -1.82 3.48 8.47
N PRO A 326 -1.09 3.69 7.39
CA PRO A 326 -1.35 4.83 6.48
C PRO A 326 -2.79 4.92 6.01
N PHE A 327 -3.39 3.78 5.66
CA PHE A 327 -4.83 3.70 5.40
C PHE A 327 -5.46 2.49 6.08
N GLY A 328 -5.22 1.27 5.58
CA GLY A 328 -5.80 0.02 6.08
C GLY A 328 -7.05 -0.39 5.29
N ILE A 329 -6.88 -1.16 4.21
CA ILE A 329 -8.00 -1.69 3.41
C ILE A 329 -8.68 -2.87 4.11
N ALA A 330 -7.94 -3.66 4.88
CA ALA A 330 -8.41 -4.86 5.56
C ALA A 330 -9.68 -4.68 6.43
N PRO A 331 -9.84 -3.59 7.22
CA PRO A 331 -11.10 -3.35 7.94
C PRO A 331 -12.30 -3.17 7.01
N LEU A 332 -12.12 -2.48 5.86
CA LEU A 332 -13.18 -2.30 4.88
C LEU A 332 -13.61 -3.64 4.28
N GLU A 333 -12.65 -4.51 3.92
CA GLU A 333 -12.92 -5.86 3.41
C GLU A 333 -13.65 -6.73 4.45
N ALA A 334 -13.23 -6.67 5.72
CA ALA A 334 -13.89 -7.37 6.80
C ALA A 334 -15.34 -6.89 6.98
N MET A 335 -15.58 -5.57 6.97
CA MET A 335 -16.92 -4.99 7.10
C MET A 335 -17.82 -5.33 5.90
N GLN A 336 -17.29 -5.39 4.68
CA GLN A 336 -18.05 -5.90 3.52
C GLN A 336 -18.48 -7.34 3.70
N CYS A 337 -17.68 -8.16 4.38
CA CYS A 337 -18.03 -9.52 4.76
C CYS A 337 -19.03 -9.58 5.93
N GLY A 338 -19.47 -8.44 6.46
CA GLY A 338 -20.35 -8.36 7.63
C GLY A 338 -19.62 -8.68 8.93
N THR A 339 -18.33 -8.40 9.03
CA THR A 339 -17.53 -8.65 10.24
C THR A 339 -17.21 -7.33 10.91
N PRO A 340 -17.76 -7.07 12.11
CA PRO A 340 -17.44 -5.90 12.91
C PRO A 340 -15.92 -5.72 13.11
N SER A 341 -15.45 -4.49 13.01
CA SER A 341 -14.03 -4.21 13.07
C SER A 341 -13.66 -3.32 14.27
N ILE A 342 -12.54 -3.65 14.89
CA ILE A 342 -11.85 -2.82 15.88
C ILE A 342 -10.54 -2.39 15.25
N ILE A 343 -10.27 -1.09 15.22
CA ILE A 343 -9.07 -0.54 14.60
C ILE A 343 -8.31 0.36 15.58
N SER A 344 -7.02 0.51 15.37
CA SER A 344 -6.28 1.55 16.08
C SER A 344 -6.67 2.93 15.58
N LYS A 345 -6.66 3.94 16.47
CA LYS A 345 -6.83 5.35 16.10
C LYS A 345 -5.70 5.86 15.19
N GLN A 346 -4.58 5.13 15.16
CA GLN A 346 -3.41 5.40 14.31
C GLN A 346 -3.56 4.76 12.91
N SER A 347 -4.79 4.65 12.43
CA SER A 347 -5.14 4.09 11.12
C SER A 347 -5.91 5.09 10.28
N GLY A 348 -5.44 5.34 9.05
CA GLY A 348 -6.04 6.32 8.14
C GLY A 348 -7.48 5.99 7.74
N CYS A 349 -7.85 4.70 7.64
CA CYS A 349 -9.24 4.32 7.37
C CYS A 349 -10.21 4.78 8.47
N GLY A 350 -9.70 4.99 9.70
CA GLY A 350 -10.49 5.52 10.80
C GLY A 350 -11.00 6.96 10.56
N GLU A 351 -10.45 7.67 9.59
CA GLU A 351 -10.90 9.02 9.21
C GLU A 351 -12.24 9.00 8.45
N ILE A 352 -12.57 7.86 7.82
CA ILE A 352 -13.77 7.72 6.98
C ILE A 352 -14.71 6.60 7.44
N LEU A 353 -14.36 5.89 8.51
CA LEU A 353 -15.18 4.82 9.09
C LEU A 353 -15.73 5.27 10.45
N ASP A 354 -17.06 5.32 10.59
CA ASP A 354 -17.75 5.63 11.84
C ASP A 354 -18.34 4.40 12.52
N LYS A 355 -18.58 3.32 11.77
CA LYS A 355 -19.18 2.07 12.25
C LYS A 355 -18.11 1.04 12.66
N VAL A 356 -17.03 1.52 13.25
CA VAL A 356 -15.93 0.73 13.83
C VAL A 356 -15.64 1.19 15.25
N ILE A 357 -15.11 0.30 16.08
CA ILE A 357 -14.61 0.72 17.39
C ILE A 357 -13.15 1.12 17.23
N LYS A 358 -12.80 2.32 17.70
CA LYS A 358 -11.45 2.89 17.62
C LYS A 358 -10.80 2.91 18.99
N THR A 359 -9.65 2.24 19.15
CA THR A 359 -8.86 2.23 20.37
C THR A 359 -7.45 2.74 20.09
N ASP A 360 -6.73 3.22 21.09
CA ASP A 360 -5.30 3.40 20.92
C ASP A 360 -4.62 2.03 20.88
N TYR A 361 -3.61 1.82 20.00
CA TYR A 361 -3.00 0.48 19.84
C TYR A 361 -2.34 -0.03 21.14
N TRP A 362 -1.88 0.88 22.00
CA TRP A 362 -1.27 0.54 23.29
C TRP A 362 -2.29 0.32 24.42
N ASP A 363 -3.54 0.72 24.23
CA ASP A 363 -4.60 0.52 25.22
C ASP A 363 -5.23 -0.88 25.07
N ILE A 364 -4.47 -1.87 25.55
CA ILE A 364 -4.89 -3.28 25.50
C ILE A 364 -6.18 -3.55 26.31
N HIS A 365 -6.44 -2.76 27.35
CA HIS A 365 -7.68 -2.89 28.14
C HIS A 365 -8.90 -2.43 27.33
N ALA A 366 -8.84 -1.26 26.71
CA ALA A 366 -9.92 -0.78 25.84
C ALA A 366 -10.14 -1.72 24.66
N MET A 367 -9.07 -2.28 24.06
CA MET A 367 -9.17 -3.26 23.00
C MET A 367 -9.83 -4.56 23.47
N ALA A 368 -9.43 -5.08 24.64
CA ALA A 368 -10.05 -6.27 25.24
C ALA A 368 -11.53 -6.04 25.59
N ASP A 369 -11.88 -4.88 26.12
CA ASP A 369 -13.26 -4.49 26.40
C ASP A 369 -14.11 -4.41 25.14
N ALA A 370 -13.57 -3.83 24.08
CA ALA A 370 -14.24 -3.76 22.77
C ALA A 370 -14.49 -5.17 22.18
N ILE A 371 -13.47 -6.04 22.19
CA ILE A 371 -13.60 -7.44 21.75
C ILE A 371 -14.70 -8.15 22.54
N TYR A 372 -14.61 -8.09 23.88
CA TYR A 372 -15.57 -8.73 24.77
C TYR A 372 -17.00 -8.22 24.54
N SER A 373 -17.15 -6.90 24.40
CA SER A 373 -18.47 -6.27 24.21
C SER A 373 -19.13 -6.69 22.92
N ILE A 374 -18.39 -6.74 21.79
CA ILE A 374 -18.95 -7.19 20.51
C ILE A 374 -19.31 -8.68 20.59
N CYS A 375 -18.44 -9.51 21.17
CA CYS A 375 -18.66 -10.96 21.26
C CYS A 375 -19.84 -11.34 22.16
N MET A 376 -20.07 -10.58 23.24
CA MET A 376 -21.06 -10.91 24.27
C MET A 376 -22.38 -10.14 24.14
N ASN A 377 -22.46 -9.13 23.27
CA ASN A 377 -23.67 -8.34 23.05
C ASN A 377 -24.18 -8.50 21.60
N PRO A 378 -25.18 -9.38 21.39
CA PRO A 378 -25.74 -9.61 20.05
C PRO A 378 -26.27 -8.34 19.38
N SER A 379 -26.88 -7.42 20.13
CA SER A 379 -27.42 -6.17 19.56
C SER A 379 -26.32 -5.26 19.04
N LEU A 380 -25.20 -5.15 19.77
CA LEU A 380 -24.03 -4.39 19.30
C LEU A 380 -23.40 -5.05 18.07
N PHE A 381 -23.26 -6.38 18.11
CA PHE A 381 -22.74 -7.16 16.97
C PHE A 381 -23.57 -6.90 15.70
N HIS A 382 -24.89 -7.09 15.75
CA HIS A 382 -25.76 -6.90 14.59
C HIS A 382 -25.77 -5.45 14.10
N TYR A 383 -25.78 -4.48 15.02
CA TYR A 383 -25.69 -3.07 14.64
C TYR A 383 -24.41 -2.77 13.84
N LEU A 384 -23.23 -3.18 14.36
CA LEU A 384 -21.96 -2.96 13.68
C LEU A 384 -21.86 -3.75 12.37
N GLN A 385 -22.42 -4.96 12.32
CA GLN A 385 -22.46 -5.79 11.12
C GLN A 385 -23.25 -5.13 9.99
N GLU A 386 -24.49 -4.68 10.29
CA GLU A 386 -25.39 -4.13 9.27
C GLU A 386 -24.98 -2.71 8.85
N GLU A 387 -24.77 -1.84 9.82
CA GLU A 387 -24.44 -0.44 9.54
C GLU A 387 -23.00 -0.30 9.00
N GLY A 388 -22.06 -1.13 9.48
CA GLY A 388 -20.71 -1.16 8.95
C GLY A 388 -20.67 -1.60 7.48
N LYS A 389 -21.45 -2.63 7.11
CA LYS A 389 -21.55 -3.06 5.72
C LYS A 389 -22.13 -1.96 4.83
N LYS A 390 -23.22 -1.28 5.26
CA LYS A 390 -23.81 -0.16 4.51
C LYS A 390 -22.81 0.99 4.32
N GLU A 391 -22.02 1.29 5.35
CA GLU A 391 -21.02 2.36 5.29
C GLU A 391 -19.96 2.07 4.24
N VAL A 392 -19.36 0.87 4.24
CA VAL A 392 -18.28 0.53 3.31
C VAL A 392 -18.75 0.34 1.87
N ASP A 393 -20.00 -0.07 1.65
CA ASP A 393 -20.60 -0.16 0.30
C ASP A 393 -20.64 1.22 -0.40
N GLY A 394 -20.59 2.30 0.37
CA GLY A 394 -20.51 3.68 -0.12
C GLY A 394 -19.10 4.17 -0.45
N ILE A 395 -18.04 3.43 -0.08
CA ILE A 395 -16.64 3.80 -0.27
C ILE A 395 -16.09 3.07 -1.50
N THR A 396 -16.14 3.71 -2.67
CA THR A 396 -15.86 3.07 -3.95
C THR A 396 -14.67 3.68 -4.68
N TRP A 397 -13.94 2.87 -5.44
CA TRP A 397 -12.83 3.34 -6.28
C TRP A 397 -13.27 4.30 -7.38
N GLU A 398 -14.51 4.21 -7.84
CA GLU A 398 -15.09 5.16 -8.80
C GLU A 398 -15.08 6.60 -8.22
N LYS A 399 -15.51 6.77 -6.96
CA LYS A 399 -15.46 8.07 -6.27
C LYS A 399 -14.03 8.57 -6.07
N VAL A 400 -13.09 7.66 -5.80
CA VAL A 400 -11.66 7.99 -5.70
C VAL A 400 -11.14 8.45 -7.06
N GLY A 401 -11.44 7.71 -8.14
CA GLY A 401 -11.08 8.08 -9.50
C GLY A 401 -11.59 9.46 -9.90
N LEU A 402 -12.84 9.78 -9.56
CA LEU A 402 -13.43 11.11 -9.80
C LEU A 402 -12.66 12.23 -9.09
N ARG A 403 -12.27 12.01 -7.82
CA ARG A 403 -11.49 12.99 -7.05
C ARG A 403 -10.08 13.17 -7.60
N ILE A 404 -9.42 12.08 -8.00
CA ILE A 404 -8.08 12.12 -8.62
C ILE A 404 -8.14 12.86 -9.96
N ARG A 405 -9.16 12.57 -10.78
CA ARG A 405 -9.39 13.27 -12.06
C ARG A 405 -9.54 14.78 -11.85
N ALA A 406 -10.37 15.20 -10.90
CA ALA A 406 -10.55 16.63 -10.59
C ALA A 406 -9.22 17.29 -10.16
N LEU A 407 -8.41 16.58 -9.39
CA LEU A 407 -7.10 17.08 -8.98
C LEU A 407 -6.11 17.16 -10.15
N TYR A 408 -6.15 16.22 -11.10
CA TYR A 408 -5.37 16.31 -12.34
C TYR A 408 -5.75 17.56 -13.16
N GLU A 409 -7.03 17.86 -13.30
CA GLU A 409 -7.50 19.05 -14.01
C GLU A 409 -7.00 20.33 -13.33
N ASP A 410 -6.97 20.37 -11.99
CA ASP A 410 -6.44 21.50 -11.23
C ASP A 410 -4.92 21.67 -11.44
N VAL A 411 -4.18 20.57 -11.39
CA VAL A 411 -2.73 20.58 -11.66
C VAL A 411 -2.45 21.07 -13.06
N LEU A 412 -3.13 20.54 -14.08
CA LEU A 412 -2.93 20.91 -15.49
C LEU A 412 -3.27 22.41 -15.75
N ARG A 413 -4.33 22.93 -15.13
CA ARG A 413 -4.70 24.35 -15.25
C ARG A 413 -3.68 25.31 -14.65
N ASN A 414 -2.95 24.88 -13.62
CA ASN A 414 -2.04 25.71 -12.84
C ASN A 414 -0.56 25.50 -13.20
N TYR A 415 -0.25 24.43 -13.96
CA TYR A 415 1.13 24.10 -14.35
C TYR A 415 1.70 25.13 -15.32
N GLY A 416 2.87 25.68 -14.97
CA GLY A 416 3.56 26.67 -15.80
C GLY A 416 3.06 28.13 -15.64
N LYS A 417 2.14 28.37 -14.70
CA LYS A 417 1.74 29.72 -14.27
C LYS A 417 2.57 30.11 -13.04
#